data_f67124bc1c466efa96b8299a924b3828
#
_entry.id   f67124bc1c466efa96b8299a924b3828
#
_cell.length_a   1.000
_cell.length_b   1.000
_cell.length_c   1.000
_cell.angle_alpha   90.00
_cell.angle_beta   90.00
_cell.angle_gamma   90.00
#
_symmetry.space_group_name_H-M   'P 1'
#
loop_
_entity.id
_entity.type
_entity.pdbx_description
1 polymer ?
#
loop_
_entity_poly.entity_id
_entity_poly.type
_entity_poly.pdbx_seq_one_letter_code
_entity_poly.pdbx_strand_id
1 'polypeptide(L)'
;DVLSQVGRNVTGDVKHPIAFCADKMVMVKGLVINKFRGDKTILDPGIQMIEDLCQIPVVGVVPFMNLDIEDEDSLSSALEQKKAGGLVDIAVVRLPRISNFTDFQVFSCIPEASLRYVSSVKELGRPDLVIIPGTKSTIEDLLWMRSCGLEAAVKKLAGAEIPVFGICGGYQIMGN
;
A
#
# COMPACT_ATOMS: atom_id res chain seq x y z
N ASP A 1 19.57 14.06 9.31
CA ASP A 1 19.17 15.14 8.43
C ASP A 1 17.65 15.08 8.16
N VAL A 2 16.86 15.49 9.20
CA VAL A 2 15.38 15.44 9.20
C VAL A 2 14.80 16.39 8.15
N LEU A 3 15.48 17.50 7.88
CA LEU A 3 15.03 18.50 6.90
C LEU A 3 15.16 18.02 5.45
N SER A 4 16.08 17.09 5.17
CA SER A 4 16.24 16.53 3.81
C SER A 4 15.15 15.53 3.42
N GLN A 5 14.41 15.00 4.37
CA GLN A 5 13.32 14.06 4.11
C GLN A 5 11.96 14.73 3.87
N VAL A 6 11.72 15.88 4.50
CA VAL A 6 10.47 16.64 4.32
C VAL A 6 10.37 17.25 2.91
N GLY A 7 11.50 17.53 2.25
CA GLY A 7 11.53 18.14 0.93
C GLY A 7 11.50 17.18 -0.27
N ARG A 8 11.65 15.87 -0.08
CA ARG A 8 11.82 14.93 -1.20
C ARG A 8 10.52 14.46 -1.87
N ASN A 9 9.37 14.70 -1.26
CA ASN A 9 8.11 14.21 -1.80
C ASN A 9 7.31 15.23 -2.62
N VAL A 10 7.79 16.44 -2.86
CA VAL A 10 6.96 17.49 -3.46
C VAL A 10 7.44 18.02 -4.79
N THR A 11 8.71 18.08 -5.10
CA THR A 11 9.24 18.37 -6.47
C THR A 11 10.74 18.15 -6.53
N GLY A 12 11.26 17.68 -7.67
CA GLY A 12 12.69 17.37 -7.91
C GLY A 12 13.64 18.57 -7.97
N ASP A 13 13.32 19.71 -7.39
CA ASP A 13 14.18 20.89 -7.38
C ASP A 13 14.24 21.52 -5.98
N VAL A 14 15.32 21.18 -5.23
CA VAL A 14 15.54 21.55 -3.83
C VAL A 14 16.10 22.98 -3.77
N LYS A 15 15.42 23.99 -4.26
CA LYS A 15 15.91 25.37 -4.04
C LYS A 15 15.22 26.13 -2.91
N HIS A 16 13.99 25.83 -2.55
CA HIS A 16 13.32 26.37 -1.34
C HIS A 16 12.10 25.53 -0.98
N PRO A 17 12.12 24.66 0.05
CA PRO A 17 10.95 23.94 0.53
C PRO A 17 9.82 24.84 1.02
N ILE A 18 10.13 26.12 1.30
CA ILE A 18 9.19 27.11 1.85
C ILE A 18 8.44 27.89 0.75
N ALA A 19 8.96 27.93 -0.48
CA ALA A 19 8.33 28.72 -1.56
C ALA A 19 6.98 28.15 -2.05
N PHE A 20 6.71 26.87 -1.78
CA PHE A 20 5.43 26.23 -2.16
C PHE A 20 4.24 26.72 -1.31
N CYS A 21 4.49 27.38 -0.20
CA CYS A 21 3.48 27.65 0.81
C CYS A 21 2.99 29.08 0.93
N ALA A 22 3.66 30.09 0.34
CA ALA A 22 3.37 31.48 0.65
C ALA A 22 1.90 31.87 0.48
N ASP A 23 1.24 31.43 -0.60
CA ASP A 23 -0.17 31.77 -0.86
C ASP A 23 -1.19 30.79 -0.24
N LYS A 24 -0.76 29.56 0.14
CA LYS A 24 -1.62 28.52 0.72
C LYS A 24 -1.45 28.36 2.23
N MET A 25 -0.39 28.88 2.81
CA MET A 25 -0.09 28.76 4.24
C MET A 25 -1.11 29.44 5.16
N VAL A 26 -1.88 30.39 4.66
CA VAL A 26 -2.95 31.05 5.43
C VAL A 26 -4.00 30.07 5.96
N MET A 27 -4.15 28.91 5.31
CA MET A 27 -5.11 27.89 5.71
C MET A 27 -4.54 26.84 6.68
N VAL A 28 -3.22 26.69 6.76
CA VAL A 28 -2.58 25.73 7.69
C VAL A 28 -2.44 26.38 9.05
N LYS A 29 -3.09 25.81 10.06
CA LYS A 29 -3.13 26.36 11.43
C LYS A 29 -2.21 25.63 12.42
N GLY A 30 -1.68 24.49 12.05
CA GLY A 30 -0.78 23.71 12.88
C GLY A 30 -0.12 22.58 12.11
N LEU A 31 1.03 22.14 12.60
CA LEU A 31 1.80 21.03 12.07
C LEU A 31 1.79 19.88 13.09
N VAL A 32 1.77 18.64 12.61
CA VAL A 32 1.94 17.46 13.44
C VAL A 32 3.11 16.63 12.88
N ILE A 33 4.07 16.33 13.74
CA ILE A 33 5.15 15.39 13.40
C ILE A 33 4.66 13.99 13.69
N ASN A 34 4.51 13.17 12.66
CA ASN A 34 3.98 11.81 12.78
C ASN A 34 5.09 10.75 12.67
N LYS A 35 4.85 9.59 13.30
CA LYS A 35 5.76 8.42 13.27
C LYS A 35 7.19 8.75 13.78
N PHE A 36 7.30 9.63 14.76
CA PHE A 36 8.59 10.01 15.32
C PHE A 36 9.25 8.82 16.03
N ARG A 37 10.53 8.59 15.71
CA ARG A 37 11.35 7.55 16.36
C ARG A 37 12.53 8.19 17.05
N GLY A 38 12.64 7.98 18.35
CA GLY A 38 13.74 8.49 19.16
C GLY A 38 13.27 9.25 20.39
N ASP A 39 14.22 9.94 21.04
CA ASP A 39 13.95 10.77 22.21
C ASP A 39 13.40 12.14 21.77
N LYS A 40 12.23 12.50 22.30
CA LYS A 40 11.57 13.76 21.99
C LYS A 40 12.42 14.99 22.32
N THR A 41 13.26 14.92 23.34
CA THR A 41 14.14 16.01 23.74
C THR A 41 15.17 16.39 22.67
N ILE A 42 15.57 15.42 21.83
CA ILE A 42 16.46 15.65 20.68
C ILE A 42 15.72 16.38 19.55
N LEU A 43 14.41 16.22 19.48
CA LEU A 43 13.58 16.87 18.46
C LEU A 43 13.25 18.33 18.78
N ASP A 44 13.23 18.72 20.06
CA ASP A 44 12.79 20.05 20.48
C ASP A 44 13.50 21.21 19.75
N PRO A 45 14.83 21.20 19.52
CA PRO A 45 15.47 22.25 18.71
C PRO A 45 15.01 22.26 17.26
N GLY A 46 14.68 21.09 16.70
CA GLY A 46 14.15 20.97 15.33
C GLY A 46 12.71 21.50 15.21
N ILE A 47 11.89 21.30 16.24
CA ILE A 47 10.55 21.87 16.32
C ILE A 47 10.63 23.39 16.30
N GLN A 48 11.46 23.98 17.15
CA GLN A 48 11.62 25.44 17.20
C GLN A 48 12.07 25.99 15.84
N MET A 49 13.02 25.31 15.17
CA MET A 49 13.47 25.70 13.84
C MET A 49 12.34 25.67 12.81
N ILE A 50 11.49 24.65 12.84
CA ILE A 50 10.33 24.53 11.93
C ILE A 50 9.34 25.65 12.20
N GLU A 51 9.02 25.93 13.45
CA GLU A 51 8.10 27.00 13.86
C GLU A 51 8.62 28.38 13.45
N ASP A 52 9.92 28.64 13.65
CA ASP A 52 10.57 29.89 13.26
C ASP A 52 10.57 30.10 11.74
N LEU A 53 10.76 29.02 10.97
CA LEU A 53 10.78 29.08 9.51
C LEU A 53 9.40 29.17 8.89
N CYS A 54 8.42 28.45 9.43
CA CYS A 54 7.09 28.34 8.83
C CYS A 54 6.09 29.32 9.43
N GLN A 55 6.38 29.90 10.60
CA GLN A 55 5.46 30.72 11.40
C GLN A 55 4.13 30.00 11.69
N ILE A 56 4.19 28.66 11.83
CA ILE A 56 3.06 27.78 12.12
C ILE A 56 3.46 26.89 13.30
N PRO A 57 2.65 26.78 14.35
CA PRO A 57 2.98 25.98 15.51
C PRO A 57 2.98 24.49 15.21
N VAL A 58 3.91 23.75 15.81
CA VAL A 58 3.87 22.29 15.88
C VAL A 58 2.97 21.89 17.06
N VAL A 59 1.74 21.52 16.75
CA VAL A 59 0.70 21.23 17.76
C VAL A 59 0.79 19.81 18.33
N GLY A 60 1.64 18.97 17.78
CA GLY A 60 1.83 17.61 18.31
C GLY A 60 2.97 16.84 17.67
N VAL A 61 3.51 15.92 18.44
CA VAL A 61 4.46 14.89 18.01
C VAL A 61 3.87 13.53 18.35
N VAL A 62 3.55 12.74 17.34
CA VAL A 62 3.03 11.38 17.49
C VAL A 62 4.21 10.41 17.40
N PRO A 63 4.55 9.70 18.48
CA PRO A 63 5.61 8.71 18.43
C PRO A 63 5.24 7.57 17.48
N PHE A 64 6.26 6.89 16.97
CA PHE A 64 6.05 5.64 16.26
C PHE A 64 5.47 4.61 17.24
N MET A 65 4.32 4.11 16.94
CA MET A 65 3.64 3.06 17.69
C MET A 65 3.47 1.85 16.78
N ASN A 66 3.71 0.67 17.31
CA ASN A 66 3.40 -0.56 16.61
C ASN A 66 1.90 -0.82 16.78
N LEU A 67 1.10 -0.18 15.96
CA LEU A 67 -0.35 -0.34 15.95
C LEU A 67 -0.70 -1.29 14.81
N ASP A 68 -1.61 -2.21 15.10
CA ASP A 68 -2.23 -3.07 14.10
C ASP A 68 -3.34 -2.27 13.37
N ILE A 69 -2.91 -1.18 12.73
CA ILE A 69 -3.76 -0.33 11.90
C ILE A 69 -3.47 -0.69 10.47
N GLU A 70 -4.51 -0.95 9.70
CA GLU A 70 -4.44 -1.19 8.26
C GLU A 70 -3.67 -0.06 7.57
N ASP A 71 -2.58 -0.43 6.90
CA ASP A 71 -1.77 0.49 6.09
C ASP A 71 -2.49 0.77 4.78
N GLU A 72 -3.20 1.87 4.68
CA GLU A 72 -3.89 2.28 3.45
C GLU A 72 -2.92 2.49 2.27
N ASP A 73 -1.66 2.80 2.54
CA ASP A 73 -0.64 3.13 1.53
C ASP A 73 0.63 2.26 1.54
N SER A 74 0.82 1.35 2.49
CA SER A 74 2.05 0.52 2.58
C SER A 74 1.87 -0.85 1.95
N LEU A 75 2.06 -0.94 0.66
CA LEU A 75 2.06 -2.21 -0.09
C LEU A 75 3.16 -3.21 0.32
N SER A 76 4.14 -2.81 1.13
CA SER A 76 5.37 -3.60 1.28
C SER A 76 5.31 -4.71 2.33
N SER A 77 4.77 -4.47 3.51
CA SER A 77 4.83 -5.44 4.60
C SER A 77 3.67 -6.42 4.64
N ALA A 78 2.45 -5.96 4.30
CA ALA A 78 1.26 -6.82 4.27
C ALA A 78 1.31 -7.84 3.11
N LEU A 79 1.97 -7.47 1.99
CA LEU A 79 2.08 -8.33 0.82
C LEU A 79 3.18 -9.41 0.94
N GLU A 80 4.06 -9.32 1.94
CA GLU A 80 5.17 -10.26 2.17
C GLU A 80 4.81 -11.38 3.17
N GLN A 81 3.68 -11.28 3.86
CA GLN A 81 3.27 -12.29 4.84
C GLN A 81 2.77 -13.55 4.14
N LYS A 82 3.65 -14.53 3.99
CA LYS A 82 3.29 -15.90 3.66
C LYS A 82 2.94 -16.64 4.94
N LYS A 83 1.66 -16.80 5.23
CA LYS A 83 1.23 -17.78 6.23
C LYS A 83 1.28 -19.16 5.57
N ALA A 84 2.35 -19.89 5.76
CA ALA A 84 2.47 -21.25 5.26
C ALA A 84 1.73 -22.20 6.22
N GLY A 85 0.87 -23.08 5.69
CA GLY A 85 0.29 -24.19 6.45
C GLY A 85 -1.22 -24.14 6.68
N GLY A 86 -1.97 -23.26 6.02
CA GLY A 86 -3.44 -23.33 6.01
C GLY A 86 -3.95 -24.52 5.20
N LEU A 87 -5.15 -25.01 5.54
CA LEU A 87 -5.85 -26.06 4.79
C LEU A 87 -6.36 -25.56 3.42
N VAL A 88 -6.59 -24.25 3.31
CA VAL A 88 -7.09 -23.58 2.10
C VAL A 88 -6.06 -22.55 1.64
N ASP A 89 -5.57 -22.70 0.42
CA ASP A 89 -4.60 -21.79 -0.22
C ASP A 89 -5.33 -20.75 -1.08
N ILE A 90 -5.28 -19.49 -0.67
CA ILE A 90 -5.90 -18.36 -1.36
C ILE A 90 -4.82 -17.51 -2.04
N ALA A 91 -4.83 -17.47 -3.38
CA ALA A 91 -3.93 -16.65 -4.17
C ALA A 91 -4.62 -15.37 -4.64
N VAL A 92 -4.14 -14.22 -4.19
CA VAL A 92 -4.58 -12.90 -4.67
C VAL A 92 -3.60 -12.42 -5.73
N VAL A 93 -4.09 -12.08 -6.92
CA VAL A 93 -3.24 -11.53 -7.98
C VAL A 93 -2.77 -10.13 -7.56
N ARG A 94 -1.46 -9.96 -7.41
CA ARG A 94 -0.85 -8.67 -7.10
C ARG A 94 -0.77 -7.81 -8.36
N LEU A 95 -1.88 -7.15 -8.68
CA LEU A 95 -1.92 -6.21 -9.80
C LEU A 95 -0.98 -5.01 -9.54
N PRO A 96 -0.31 -4.45 -10.57
CA PRO A 96 0.57 -3.29 -10.40
C PRO A 96 -0.13 -2.07 -9.78
N ARG A 97 -1.44 -1.93 -10.03
CA ARG A 97 -2.26 -0.83 -9.50
C ARG A 97 -3.38 -1.35 -8.60
N ILE A 98 -3.09 -2.40 -7.85
CA ILE A 98 -4.03 -2.99 -6.88
C ILE A 98 -4.61 -1.90 -5.97
N SER A 99 -5.89 -1.96 -5.71
CA SER A 99 -6.58 -1.11 -4.74
C SER A 99 -7.20 -1.96 -3.64
N ASN A 100 -7.34 -1.36 -2.44
CA ASN A 100 -8.01 -1.98 -1.29
C ASN A 100 -7.46 -3.38 -0.95
N PHE A 101 -6.13 -3.54 -0.98
CA PHE A 101 -5.49 -4.81 -0.65
C PHE A 101 -5.74 -5.24 0.81
N THR A 102 -6.09 -4.31 1.67
CA THR A 102 -6.46 -4.54 3.08
C THR A 102 -7.74 -5.35 3.23
N ASP A 103 -8.63 -5.36 2.22
CA ASP A 103 -9.88 -6.15 2.24
C ASP A 103 -9.61 -7.66 2.42
N PHE A 104 -8.43 -8.12 2.03
CA PHE A 104 -8.05 -9.54 2.12
C PHE A 104 -7.43 -9.92 3.47
N GLN A 105 -7.14 -8.95 4.34
CA GLN A 105 -6.54 -9.22 5.65
C GLN A 105 -7.47 -10.06 6.54
N VAL A 106 -8.77 -10.01 6.30
CA VAL A 106 -9.76 -10.85 6.99
C VAL A 106 -9.40 -12.35 6.92
N PHE A 107 -8.81 -12.80 5.82
CA PHE A 107 -8.36 -14.20 5.67
C PHE A 107 -7.17 -14.53 6.57
N SER A 108 -6.38 -13.54 6.98
CA SER A 108 -5.28 -13.75 7.93
C SER A 108 -5.77 -14.06 9.35
N CYS A 109 -7.02 -13.71 9.66
CA CYS A 109 -7.66 -14.03 10.94
C CYS A 109 -8.22 -15.46 10.97
N ILE A 110 -8.24 -16.17 9.83
CA ILE A 110 -8.76 -17.55 9.73
C ILE A 110 -7.56 -18.49 9.83
N PRO A 111 -7.47 -19.34 10.87
CA PRO A 111 -6.32 -20.22 11.08
C PRO A 111 -6.11 -21.22 9.94
N GLU A 112 -7.18 -21.67 9.31
CA GLU A 112 -7.20 -22.65 8.23
C GLU A 112 -6.90 -22.03 6.85
N ALA A 113 -6.92 -20.70 6.70
CA ALA A 113 -6.64 -20.04 5.45
C ALA A 113 -5.17 -19.59 5.36
N SER A 114 -4.59 -19.83 4.20
CA SER A 114 -3.28 -19.32 3.80
C SER A 114 -3.49 -18.28 2.70
N LEU A 115 -3.23 -17.01 3.00
CA LEU A 115 -3.32 -15.92 2.04
C LEU A 115 -1.94 -15.61 1.46
N ARG A 116 -1.85 -15.50 0.14
CA ARG A 116 -0.62 -15.08 -0.54
C ARG A 116 -0.91 -14.21 -1.75
N TYR A 117 -0.07 -13.23 -1.97
CA TYR A 117 -0.11 -12.38 -3.16
C TYR A 117 0.86 -12.93 -4.21
N VAL A 118 0.43 -12.96 -5.46
CA VAL A 118 1.17 -13.57 -6.56
C VAL A 118 1.31 -12.60 -7.73
N SER A 119 2.52 -12.49 -8.28
CA SER A 119 2.84 -11.61 -9.41
C SER A 119 3.31 -12.39 -10.65
N SER A 120 3.45 -13.71 -10.54
CA SER A 120 3.94 -14.56 -11.62
C SER A 120 3.21 -15.90 -11.67
N VAL A 121 3.24 -16.53 -12.83
CA VAL A 121 2.66 -17.88 -13.02
C VAL A 121 3.30 -18.91 -12.08
N LYS A 122 4.60 -18.77 -11.82
CA LYS A 122 5.31 -19.65 -10.90
C LYS A 122 4.80 -19.52 -9.46
N GLU A 123 4.55 -18.30 -9.03
CA GLU A 123 3.99 -18.03 -7.70
C GLU A 123 2.53 -18.45 -7.60
N LEU A 124 1.75 -18.31 -8.68
CA LEU A 124 0.34 -18.69 -8.69
C LEU A 124 0.17 -20.17 -8.34
N GLY A 125 0.94 -21.05 -8.97
CA GLY A 125 0.87 -22.49 -8.71
C GLY A 125 -0.53 -23.07 -8.91
N ARG A 126 -1.01 -23.82 -7.91
CA ARG A 126 -2.36 -24.41 -7.89
C ARG A 126 -3.04 -24.14 -6.54
N PRO A 127 -3.60 -22.95 -6.36
CA PRO A 127 -4.35 -22.60 -5.16
C PRO A 127 -5.73 -23.26 -5.12
N ASP A 128 -6.41 -23.18 -3.99
CA ASP A 128 -7.81 -23.57 -3.84
C ASP A 128 -8.77 -22.45 -4.28
N LEU A 129 -8.32 -21.19 -4.25
CA LEU A 129 -9.07 -20.02 -4.69
C LEU A 129 -8.11 -18.99 -5.30
N VAL A 130 -8.51 -18.41 -6.43
CA VAL A 130 -7.84 -17.24 -7.02
C VAL A 130 -8.73 -16.01 -6.84
N ILE A 131 -8.14 -14.92 -6.37
CA ILE A 131 -8.82 -13.62 -6.29
C ILE A 131 -8.13 -12.64 -7.24
N ILE A 132 -8.91 -12.00 -8.11
CA ILE A 132 -8.47 -10.84 -8.89
C ILE A 132 -9.04 -9.61 -8.20
N PRO A 133 -8.20 -8.79 -7.55
CA PRO A 133 -8.63 -7.68 -6.71
C PRO A 133 -9.08 -6.46 -7.53
N GLY A 134 -9.55 -5.45 -6.82
CA GLY A 134 -9.77 -4.13 -7.39
C GLY A 134 -8.48 -3.50 -7.90
N THR A 135 -8.60 -2.63 -8.88
CA THR A 135 -7.48 -1.90 -9.47
C THR A 135 -7.88 -0.46 -9.83
N LYS A 136 -6.88 0.43 -9.81
CA LYS A 136 -7.03 1.82 -10.26
C LYS A 136 -6.98 1.95 -11.81
N SER A 137 -6.57 0.90 -12.54
CA SER A 137 -6.51 0.89 -14.01
C SER A 137 -6.75 -0.52 -14.56
N THR A 138 -8.01 -0.82 -14.85
CA THR A 138 -8.48 -2.14 -15.30
C THR A 138 -7.79 -2.60 -16.59
N ILE A 139 -7.69 -1.70 -17.59
CA ILE A 139 -7.14 -2.05 -18.90
C ILE A 139 -5.65 -2.33 -18.83
N GLU A 140 -4.87 -1.45 -18.17
CA GLU A 140 -3.42 -1.61 -18.07
C GLU A 140 -3.03 -2.84 -17.25
N ASP A 141 -3.77 -3.11 -16.18
CA ASP A 141 -3.51 -4.29 -15.34
C ASP A 141 -3.91 -5.59 -16.04
N LEU A 142 -4.97 -5.58 -16.87
CA LEU A 142 -5.29 -6.70 -17.75
C LEU A 142 -4.17 -6.95 -18.78
N LEU A 143 -3.67 -5.88 -19.43
CA LEU A 143 -2.55 -6.00 -20.36
C LEU A 143 -1.28 -6.53 -19.68
N TRP A 144 -1.04 -6.11 -18.44
CA TRP A 144 0.05 -6.65 -17.64
C TRP A 144 -0.15 -8.14 -17.35
N MET A 145 -1.35 -8.58 -16.92
CA MET A 145 -1.66 -10.00 -16.71
C MET A 145 -1.44 -10.84 -17.97
N ARG A 146 -1.76 -10.28 -19.14
CA ARG A 146 -1.49 -10.92 -20.45
C ARG A 146 0.00 -11.05 -20.71
N SER A 147 0.75 -9.97 -20.51
CA SER A 147 2.17 -9.94 -20.79
C SER A 147 3.00 -10.90 -19.93
N CYS A 148 2.61 -11.10 -18.66
CA CYS A 148 3.29 -12.02 -17.76
C CYS A 148 2.68 -13.45 -17.73
N GLY A 149 1.65 -13.71 -18.56
CA GLY A 149 1.02 -15.03 -18.70
C GLY A 149 0.03 -15.41 -17.58
N LEU A 150 -0.22 -14.52 -16.62
CA LEU A 150 -1.15 -14.78 -15.51
C LEU A 150 -2.60 -14.94 -16.00
N GLU A 151 -3.05 -14.17 -17.01
CA GLU A 151 -4.38 -14.36 -17.58
C GLU A 151 -4.60 -15.81 -18.07
N ALA A 152 -3.67 -16.34 -18.86
CA ALA A 152 -3.75 -17.70 -19.39
C ALA A 152 -3.72 -18.74 -18.26
N ALA A 153 -2.88 -18.53 -17.26
CA ALA A 153 -2.77 -19.43 -16.11
C ALA A 153 -4.06 -19.44 -15.27
N VAL A 154 -4.66 -18.27 -15.01
CA VAL A 154 -5.94 -18.16 -14.27
C VAL A 154 -7.07 -18.81 -15.06
N LYS A 155 -7.18 -18.58 -16.38
CA LYS A 155 -8.16 -19.26 -17.25
C LYS A 155 -8.00 -20.77 -17.21
N LYS A 156 -6.76 -21.27 -17.20
CA LYS A 156 -6.49 -22.72 -17.09
C LYS A 156 -6.94 -23.27 -15.73
N LEU A 157 -6.71 -22.55 -14.64
CA LEU A 157 -7.17 -22.94 -13.31
C LEU A 157 -8.70 -22.95 -13.23
N ALA A 158 -9.37 -21.93 -13.77
CA ALA A 158 -10.83 -21.88 -13.85
C ALA A 158 -11.40 -23.05 -14.65
N GLY A 159 -10.78 -23.43 -15.77
CA GLY A 159 -11.14 -24.63 -16.56
C GLY A 159 -10.87 -25.94 -15.82
N ALA A 160 -10.03 -25.94 -14.78
CA ALA A 160 -9.79 -27.06 -13.87
C ALA A 160 -10.63 -26.98 -12.59
N GLU A 161 -11.73 -26.24 -12.64
CA GLU A 161 -12.71 -26.05 -11.54
C GLU A 161 -12.15 -25.36 -10.28
N ILE A 162 -11.01 -24.69 -10.37
CA ILE A 162 -10.54 -23.81 -9.30
C ILE A 162 -11.37 -22.52 -9.32
N PRO A 163 -12.04 -22.16 -8.21
CA PRO A 163 -12.83 -20.93 -8.15
C PRO A 163 -11.96 -19.69 -8.40
N VAL A 164 -12.49 -18.76 -9.23
CA VAL A 164 -11.88 -17.46 -9.49
C VAL A 164 -12.88 -16.38 -9.10
N PHE A 165 -12.47 -15.48 -8.22
CA PHE A 165 -13.31 -14.42 -7.70
C PHE A 165 -12.75 -13.05 -8.10
N GLY A 166 -13.54 -12.24 -8.81
CA GLY A 166 -13.17 -10.88 -9.21
C GLY A 166 -13.88 -9.83 -8.39
N ILE A 167 -13.16 -8.81 -7.94
CA ILE A 167 -13.70 -7.71 -7.13
C ILE A 167 -13.55 -6.40 -7.89
N CYS A 168 -14.64 -5.64 -8.08
CA CYS A 168 -14.64 -4.34 -8.73
C CYS A 168 -13.89 -4.38 -10.09
N GLY A 169 -12.72 -3.73 -10.21
CA GLY A 169 -11.87 -3.81 -11.41
C GLY A 169 -11.47 -5.24 -11.78
N GLY A 170 -11.26 -6.11 -10.79
CA GLY A 170 -10.99 -7.53 -11.02
C GLY A 170 -12.17 -8.26 -11.67
N TYR A 171 -13.39 -7.93 -11.29
CA TYR A 171 -14.59 -8.45 -11.96
C TYR A 171 -14.67 -7.97 -13.42
N GLN A 172 -14.34 -6.70 -13.66
CA GLN A 172 -14.30 -6.16 -15.04
C GLN A 172 -13.22 -6.84 -15.89
N ILE A 173 -12.06 -7.19 -15.29
CA ILE A 173 -11.00 -7.95 -15.96
C ILE A 173 -11.50 -9.33 -16.41
N MET A 174 -12.39 -9.95 -15.65
CA MET A 174 -12.98 -11.27 -15.98
C MET A 174 -14.06 -11.20 -17.06
N GLY A 175 -14.60 -10.02 -17.32
CA GLY A 175 -15.59 -9.81 -18.38
C GLY A 175 -14.98 -9.90 -19.78
N ASN A 176 -15.80 -10.22 -20.78
CA ASN A 176 -15.43 -10.22 -22.20
C ASN A 176 -15.51 -8.81 -22.78
#